data_8b400846f46c828cab4a4568d23d3c1a
#
_entry.id   8b400846f46c828cab4a4568d23d3c1a
#
_cell.length_a   1.000
_cell.length_b   1.000
_cell.length_c   1.000
_cell.angle_alpha   90.00
_cell.angle_beta   90.00
_cell.angle_gamma   90.00
#
_symmetry.space_group_name_H-M   'P 1'
#
loop_
_entity.id
_entity.type
_entity.pdbx_description
1 polymer ?
#
loop_
_entity_poly.entity_id
_entity_poly.type
_entity_poly.pdbx_seq_one_letter_code
_entity_poly.pdbx_strand_id
1 'polypeptide(L)'
;NKTDIRNEVTFMKSEWNKLDNAAKIFPAAQSKKDTQVFRFSCELYKTVNKDLLQKATEDTLEEFDIFKSILRRGLFWYYLEESDIKPIVREEYKIPCSLIYQRNNHKLLFEVTYYRNRINLEVFHVLTDGTGAMNFLKTLVSNYLTLAENVEDSGVDYDASSTQKSDDSFSKYYSGKISSKQENNPVAYKIVGRKYPDDKLKVINGMVDVKKVLEESHKYNATLTAF
;
A
#
# COMPACT_ATOMS: atom_id res chain seq x y z
N ASN A 1 21.65 47.75 28.40
CA ASN A 1 20.54 46.84 28.18
C ASN A 1 20.84 45.98 26.95
N LYS A 2 21.41 44.81 27.18
CA LYS A 2 21.57 43.76 26.17
C LYS A 2 20.29 42.88 26.23
N THR A 3 19.49 42.97 25.19
CA THR A 3 18.32 42.09 25.03
C THR A 3 18.84 40.79 24.37
N ASP A 4 18.90 39.72 25.15
CA ASP A 4 19.18 38.38 24.70
C ASP A 4 17.98 37.87 23.89
N ILE A 5 18.09 37.80 22.57
CA ILE A 5 17.15 37.10 21.71
C ILE A 5 17.64 35.64 21.65
N ARG A 6 17.16 34.80 22.53
CA ARG A 6 17.28 33.36 22.41
C ARG A 6 16.33 32.89 21.30
N ASN A 7 16.87 32.59 20.16
CA ASN A 7 16.18 31.81 19.14
C ASN A 7 15.93 30.39 19.71
N GLU A 8 14.75 30.14 20.21
CA GLU A 8 14.28 28.79 20.45
C GLU A 8 14.08 28.11 19.09
N VAL A 9 15.11 27.38 18.65
CA VAL A 9 14.97 26.40 17.59
C VAL A 9 14.18 25.23 18.20
N THR A 10 12.87 25.26 18.04
CA THR A 10 12.02 24.12 18.34
C THR A 10 12.39 23.02 17.36
N PHE A 11 13.22 22.07 17.77
CA PHE A 11 13.40 20.82 17.04
C PHE A 11 12.04 20.10 17.09
N MET A 12 11.29 20.17 16.00
CA MET A 12 10.17 19.27 15.78
C MET A 12 10.73 17.85 15.86
N LYS A 13 10.31 17.13 16.91
CA LYS A 13 10.66 15.73 17.10
C LYS A 13 9.88 14.95 16.06
N SER A 14 10.50 14.67 14.90
CA SER A 14 9.86 13.79 13.91
C SER A 14 9.64 12.44 14.56
N GLU A 15 8.41 11.99 14.58
CA GLU A 15 8.09 10.65 15.06
C GLU A 15 8.63 9.65 14.04
N TRP A 16 9.42 8.72 14.51
CA TRP A 16 9.96 7.64 13.69
C TRP A 16 9.41 6.31 14.15
N ASN A 17 9.01 5.50 13.20
CA ASN A 17 8.50 4.16 13.44
C ASN A 17 9.49 3.12 12.92
N LYS A 18 9.79 2.15 13.76
CA LYS A 18 10.61 1.01 13.37
C LYS A 18 9.81 0.15 12.39
N LEU A 19 10.48 -0.29 11.30
CA LEU A 19 9.85 -1.27 10.42
C LEU A 19 9.52 -2.55 11.20
N ASP A 20 8.36 -3.12 10.93
CA ASP A 20 8.07 -4.46 11.38
C ASP A 20 9.06 -5.48 10.76
N ASN A 21 9.13 -6.68 11.31
CA ASN A 21 10.09 -7.66 10.84
C ASN A 21 9.82 -8.16 9.42
N ALA A 22 8.56 -8.18 8.98
CA ALA A 22 8.19 -8.55 7.62
C ALA A 22 8.55 -7.42 6.64
N ALA A 23 8.31 -6.16 7.00
CA ALA A 23 8.61 -5.00 6.16
C ALA A 23 10.10 -4.81 5.85
N LYS A 24 11.01 -5.30 6.70
CA LYS A 24 12.47 -5.21 6.49
C LYS A 24 12.97 -5.91 5.23
N ILE A 25 12.25 -6.90 4.75
CA ILE A 25 12.63 -7.67 3.56
C ILE A 25 12.49 -6.85 2.28
N PHE A 26 11.45 -6.03 2.17
CA PHE A 26 11.07 -5.35 0.93
C PHE A 26 12.12 -4.39 0.37
N PRO A 27 12.78 -3.52 1.17
CA PRO A 27 13.82 -2.64 0.64
C PRO A 27 15.05 -3.38 0.11
N ALA A 28 15.33 -4.57 0.66
CA ALA A 28 16.46 -5.40 0.22
C ALA A 28 16.12 -6.24 -1.02
N ALA A 29 14.86 -6.69 -1.14
CA ALA A 29 14.37 -7.50 -2.25
C ALA A 29 14.03 -6.67 -3.49
N GLN A 30 13.85 -5.36 -3.34
CA GLN A 30 13.45 -4.48 -4.43
C GLN A 30 14.46 -4.47 -5.58
N SER A 31 13.95 -4.60 -6.80
CA SER A 31 14.72 -4.49 -8.04
C SER A 31 13.89 -3.81 -9.14
N LYS A 32 14.51 -3.55 -10.30
CA LYS A 32 13.76 -3.05 -11.47
C LYS A 32 12.71 -4.05 -12.00
N LYS A 33 12.94 -5.35 -11.76
CA LYS A 33 12.03 -6.43 -12.22
C LYS A 33 10.96 -6.76 -11.18
N ASP A 34 11.27 -6.54 -9.92
CA ASP A 34 10.39 -6.76 -8.79
C ASP A 34 10.44 -5.52 -7.90
N THR A 35 9.48 -4.65 -8.11
CA THR A 35 9.46 -3.33 -7.48
C THR A 35 8.96 -3.37 -6.04
N GLN A 36 8.41 -4.50 -5.61
CA GLN A 36 7.73 -4.65 -4.32
C GLN A 36 6.58 -3.64 -4.15
N VAL A 37 6.00 -3.21 -5.27
CA VAL A 37 4.83 -2.35 -5.34
C VAL A 37 3.65 -3.18 -5.79
N PHE A 38 2.54 -3.02 -5.10
CA PHE A 38 1.27 -3.62 -5.51
C PHE A 38 0.21 -2.54 -5.76
N ARG A 39 -0.83 -2.91 -6.50
CA ARG A 39 -1.90 -1.99 -6.89
C ARG A 39 -3.25 -2.55 -6.52
N PHE A 40 -4.09 -1.68 -5.97
CA PHE A 40 -5.54 -1.83 -5.97
C PHE A 40 -6.18 -0.79 -6.88
N SER A 41 -7.31 -1.15 -7.49
CA SER A 41 -8.06 -0.26 -8.36
C SER A 41 -9.55 -0.35 -8.06
N CYS A 42 -10.23 0.79 -8.14
CA CYS A 42 -11.68 0.89 -8.04
C CYS A 42 -12.22 1.53 -9.32
N GLU A 43 -13.15 0.89 -9.99
CA GLU A 43 -13.86 1.47 -11.14
C GLU A 43 -15.18 2.08 -10.66
N LEU A 44 -15.40 3.32 -11.08
CA LEU A 44 -16.61 4.10 -10.80
C LEU A 44 -17.53 4.11 -12.03
N TYR A 45 -18.79 4.46 -11.84
CA TYR A 45 -19.71 4.65 -12.94
C TYR A 45 -19.48 5.96 -13.73
N LYS A 46 -18.94 6.98 -13.05
CA LYS A 46 -18.65 8.30 -13.64
C LYS A 46 -17.15 8.52 -13.78
N THR A 47 -16.77 9.38 -14.72
CA THR A 47 -15.39 9.81 -14.91
C THR A 47 -14.87 10.50 -13.64
N VAL A 48 -13.65 10.17 -13.24
CA VAL A 48 -13.00 10.74 -12.07
C VAL A 48 -12.69 12.22 -12.28
N ASN A 49 -13.08 13.04 -11.32
CA ASN A 49 -12.65 14.44 -11.23
C ASN A 49 -11.34 14.50 -10.42
N LYS A 50 -10.30 15.02 -11.05
CA LYS A 50 -8.96 15.12 -10.46
C LYS A 50 -8.93 15.92 -9.17
N ASP A 51 -9.60 17.09 -9.16
CA ASP A 51 -9.50 18.01 -8.03
C ASP A 51 -10.24 17.47 -6.81
N LEU A 52 -11.38 16.82 -7.02
CA LEU A 52 -12.10 16.11 -5.96
C LEU A 52 -11.29 14.90 -5.45
N LEU A 53 -10.62 14.17 -6.34
CA LEU A 53 -9.78 13.04 -5.93
C LEU A 53 -8.55 13.52 -5.15
N GLN A 54 -7.96 14.66 -5.52
CA GLN A 54 -6.87 15.28 -4.76
C GLN A 54 -7.33 15.62 -3.33
N LYS A 55 -8.49 16.29 -3.21
CA LYS A 55 -9.06 16.64 -1.91
C LYS A 55 -9.37 15.39 -1.07
N ALA A 56 -10.04 14.40 -1.66
CA ALA A 56 -10.33 13.13 -0.98
C ALA A 56 -9.07 12.41 -0.52
N THR A 57 -7.98 12.47 -1.31
CA THR A 57 -6.70 11.86 -0.92
C THR A 57 -6.08 12.58 0.27
N GLU A 58 -6.14 13.89 0.32
CA GLU A 58 -5.66 14.69 1.45
C GLU A 58 -6.49 14.38 2.71
N ASP A 59 -7.80 14.37 2.60
CA ASP A 59 -8.71 14.06 3.73
C ASP A 59 -8.48 12.62 4.25
N THR A 60 -8.32 11.66 3.36
CA THR A 60 -8.02 10.27 3.73
C THR A 60 -6.67 10.15 4.44
N LEU A 61 -5.67 10.92 4.01
CA LEU A 61 -4.34 10.88 4.62
C LEU A 61 -4.36 11.32 6.09
N GLU A 62 -5.30 12.17 6.49
CA GLU A 62 -5.46 12.57 7.90
C GLU A 62 -5.96 11.44 8.81
N GLU A 63 -6.57 10.40 8.23
CA GLU A 63 -7.03 9.21 8.95
C GLU A 63 -5.97 8.11 9.03
N PHE A 64 -4.93 8.16 8.19
CA PHE A 64 -3.93 7.11 8.04
C PHE A 64 -2.50 7.64 8.21
N ASP A 65 -2.09 7.92 9.44
CA ASP A 65 -0.78 8.52 9.75
C ASP A 65 0.40 7.75 9.16
N ILE A 66 0.33 6.41 9.11
CA ILE A 66 1.40 5.60 8.52
C ILE A 66 1.67 5.96 7.06
N PHE A 67 0.66 6.40 6.31
CA PHE A 67 0.81 6.80 4.91
C PHE A 67 1.51 8.14 4.74
N LYS A 68 1.64 8.96 5.79
CA LYS A 68 2.45 10.18 5.80
C LYS A 68 3.95 9.90 5.87
N SER A 69 4.34 8.62 5.93
CA SER A 69 5.73 8.22 6.15
C SER A 69 6.55 8.13 4.87
N ILE A 70 7.83 8.45 5.01
CA ILE A 70 8.88 8.20 4.02
C ILE A 70 9.86 7.16 4.56
N LEU A 71 10.52 6.42 3.67
CA LEU A 71 11.51 5.43 4.06
C LEU A 71 12.89 6.06 4.17
N ARG A 72 13.49 5.95 5.34
CA ARG A 72 14.86 6.38 5.62
C ARG A 72 15.77 5.18 5.81
N ARG A 73 17.03 5.38 5.50
CA ARG A 73 18.08 4.41 5.76
C ARG A 73 19.03 4.94 6.82
N GLY A 74 19.07 4.24 7.97
CA GLY A 74 20.11 4.41 8.97
C GLY A 74 21.40 3.67 8.60
N LEU A 75 22.37 3.62 9.50
CA LEU A 75 23.64 2.90 9.29
C LEU A 75 23.43 1.40 9.03
N PHE A 76 22.52 0.76 9.76
CA PHE A 76 22.32 -0.68 9.74
C PHE A 76 20.89 -1.13 9.43
N TRP A 77 19.90 -0.20 9.47
CA TRP A 77 18.48 -0.53 9.26
C TRP A 77 17.73 0.56 8.55
N TYR A 78 16.57 0.20 8.02
CA TYR A 78 15.58 1.13 7.51
C TYR A 78 14.57 1.49 8.59
N TYR A 79 13.98 2.68 8.50
CA TYR A 79 12.90 3.13 9.38
C TYR A 79 11.95 4.05 8.60
N LEU A 80 10.71 4.14 9.08
CA LEU A 80 9.72 5.09 8.57
C LEU A 80 9.82 6.37 9.40
N GLU A 81 9.87 7.49 8.70
CA GLU A 81 9.88 8.83 9.28
C GLU A 81 8.65 9.57 8.78
N GLU A 82 7.90 10.18 9.70
CA GLU A 82 6.77 11.02 9.35
C GLU A 82 7.24 12.24 8.53
N SER A 83 6.41 12.64 7.56
CA SER A 83 6.74 13.70 6.61
C SER A 83 5.51 14.53 6.25
N ASP A 84 5.72 15.84 6.12
CA ASP A 84 4.70 16.79 5.66
C ASP A 84 4.52 16.82 4.14
N ILE A 85 5.10 15.85 3.42
CA ILE A 85 4.97 15.75 1.97
C ILE A 85 3.52 15.45 1.62
N LYS A 86 2.92 16.33 0.82
CA LYS A 86 1.55 16.16 0.33
C LYS A 86 1.52 15.21 -0.88
N PRO A 87 0.56 14.29 -0.94
CA PRO A 87 0.35 13.46 -2.11
C PRO A 87 -0.09 14.31 -3.30
N ILE A 88 0.30 13.91 -4.50
CA ILE A 88 -0.11 14.58 -5.74
C ILE A 88 -0.83 13.56 -6.62
N VAL A 89 -2.14 13.78 -6.81
CA VAL A 89 -2.96 12.97 -7.69
C VAL A 89 -2.68 13.33 -9.16
N ARG A 90 -2.47 12.31 -9.99
CA ARG A 90 -2.16 12.46 -11.42
C ARG A 90 -2.96 11.48 -12.26
N GLU A 91 -3.14 11.82 -13.53
CA GLU A 91 -3.56 10.83 -14.51
C GLU A 91 -2.50 9.72 -14.61
N GLU A 92 -2.91 8.50 -14.88
CA GLU A 92 -2.00 7.35 -15.00
C GLU A 92 -0.98 7.61 -16.13
N TYR A 93 0.31 7.65 -15.79
CA TYR A 93 1.38 8.12 -16.68
C TYR A 93 2.52 7.10 -16.83
N LYS A 94 2.49 6.02 -16.06
CA LYS A 94 3.53 5.00 -16.05
C LYS A 94 2.94 3.60 -15.99
N ILE A 95 3.77 2.61 -16.26
CA ILE A 95 3.40 1.21 -16.16
C ILE A 95 2.96 0.89 -14.73
N PRO A 96 1.86 0.13 -14.53
CA PRO A 96 1.42 -0.32 -13.22
C PRO A 96 2.53 -0.96 -12.39
N CYS A 97 2.52 -0.68 -11.09
CA CYS A 97 3.51 -1.18 -10.14
C CYS A 97 4.96 -0.78 -10.46
N SER A 98 5.16 0.39 -11.07
CA SER A 98 6.48 0.98 -11.26
C SER A 98 7.14 1.33 -9.92
N LEU A 99 8.45 1.49 -9.90
CA LEU A 99 9.20 1.89 -8.71
C LEU A 99 8.67 3.19 -8.10
N ILE A 100 8.23 3.13 -6.85
CA ILE A 100 7.86 4.28 -6.02
C ILE A 100 9.06 4.74 -5.20
N TYR A 101 9.72 3.81 -4.52
CA TYR A 101 10.89 4.10 -3.71
C TYR A 101 12.16 4.01 -4.55
N GLN A 102 13.00 5.03 -4.43
CA GLN A 102 14.36 5.02 -4.93
C GLN A 102 15.28 5.54 -3.82
N ARG A 103 16.44 4.92 -3.70
CA ARG A 103 17.42 5.29 -2.68
C ARG A 103 17.72 6.79 -2.74
N ASN A 104 17.70 7.48 -1.61
CA ASN A 104 17.88 8.91 -1.46
C ASN A 104 16.76 9.80 -2.05
N ASN A 105 15.62 9.22 -2.42
CA ASN A 105 14.45 9.97 -2.84
C ASN A 105 13.46 10.06 -1.68
N HIS A 106 13.27 11.25 -1.16
CA HIS A 106 12.33 11.51 -0.06
C HIS A 106 10.94 11.71 -0.66
N LYS A 107 10.21 10.63 -0.86
CA LYS A 107 8.83 10.61 -1.38
C LYS A 107 7.97 9.74 -0.51
N LEU A 108 6.68 10.00 -0.53
CA LEU A 108 5.68 9.10 0.03
C LEU A 108 5.80 7.72 -0.65
N LEU A 109 5.44 6.68 0.10
CA LEU A 109 5.60 5.29 -0.32
C LEU A 109 4.34 4.74 -1.01
N PHE A 110 3.46 5.63 -1.41
CA PHE A 110 2.27 5.32 -2.20
C PHE A 110 2.02 6.38 -3.27
N GLU A 111 1.21 6.03 -4.24
CA GLU A 111 0.72 6.96 -5.28
C GLU A 111 -0.76 6.72 -5.54
N VAL A 112 -1.51 7.79 -5.69
CA VAL A 112 -2.88 7.78 -6.18
C VAL A 112 -2.89 8.31 -7.60
N THR A 113 -3.39 7.50 -8.53
CA THR A 113 -3.57 7.90 -9.93
C THR A 113 -4.98 7.59 -10.38
N TYR A 114 -5.40 8.19 -11.50
CA TYR A 114 -6.68 7.87 -12.10
C TYR A 114 -6.54 7.69 -13.61
N TYR A 115 -7.45 6.93 -14.18
CA TYR A 115 -7.61 6.81 -15.62
C TYR A 115 -9.10 6.68 -15.96
N ARG A 116 -9.66 7.66 -16.65
CA ARG A 116 -11.09 7.74 -16.95
C ARG A 116 -11.94 7.65 -15.67
N ASN A 117 -12.61 6.53 -15.46
CA ASN A 117 -13.48 6.25 -14.32
C ASN A 117 -12.83 5.36 -13.26
N ARG A 118 -11.53 5.11 -13.35
CA ARG A 118 -10.81 4.22 -12.44
C ARG A 118 -9.84 5.01 -11.56
N ILE A 119 -9.94 4.78 -10.25
CA ILE A 119 -8.99 5.23 -9.23
C ILE A 119 -8.02 4.10 -8.98
N ASN A 120 -6.72 4.38 -8.97
CA ASN A 120 -5.67 3.41 -8.67
C ASN A 120 -4.90 3.87 -7.44
N LEU A 121 -4.66 2.94 -6.52
CA LEU A 121 -3.74 3.09 -5.40
C LEU A 121 -2.58 2.13 -5.60
N GLU A 122 -1.37 2.65 -5.67
CA GLU A 122 -0.13 1.88 -5.67
C GLU A 122 0.62 2.10 -4.37
N VAL A 123 1.10 1.01 -3.77
CA VAL A 123 1.77 1.06 -2.47
C VAL A 123 3.05 0.25 -2.52
N PHE A 124 4.16 0.83 -2.05
CA PHE A 124 5.37 0.09 -1.76
C PHE A 124 5.15 -0.75 -0.49
N HIS A 125 5.35 -2.05 -0.59
CA HIS A 125 4.92 -3.03 0.41
C HIS A 125 5.57 -2.85 1.81
N VAL A 126 6.58 -1.98 1.91
CA VAL A 126 7.19 -1.56 3.17
C VAL A 126 6.21 -0.76 4.04
N LEU A 127 5.27 -0.04 3.42
CA LEU A 127 4.37 0.87 4.11
C LEU A 127 3.25 0.12 4.84
N THR A 128 2.64 -0.84 4.16
CA THR A 128 1.53 -1.63 4.68
C THR A 128 1.33 -2.91 3.85
N ASP A 129 0.52 -3.82 4.38
CA ASP A 129 0.05 -5.01 3.68
C ASP A 129 -1.19 -4.73 2.81
N GLY A 130 -1.71 -5.80 2.18
CA GLY A 130 -2.90 -5.70 1.34
C GLY A 130 -4.16 -5.26 2.10
N THR A 131 -4.29 -5.61 3.37
CA THR A 131 -5.45 -5.22 4.20
C THR A 131 -5.41 -3.72 4.49
N GLY A 132 -4.27 -3.21 4.95
CA GLY A 132 -4.11 -1.78 5.22
C GLY A 132 -4.30 -0.91 3.97
N ALA A 133 -3.76 -1.35 2.82
CA ALA A 133 -3.94 -0.62 1.56
C ALA A 133 -5.40 -0.68 1.05
N MET A 134 -6.09 -1.81 1.22
CA MET A 134 -7.52 -1.92 0.87
C MET A 134 -8.36 -1.00 1.74
N ASN A 135 -8.00 -0.87 2.99
CA ASN A 135 -8.66 0.01 3.92
C ASN A 135 -8.48 1.48 3.50
N PHE A 136 -7.26 1.87 3.20
CA PHE A 136 -6.99 3.20 2.67
C PHE A 136 -7.80 3.48 1.39
N LEU A 137 -7.83 2.55 0.44
CA LEU A 137 -8.59 2.72 -0.81
C LEU A 137 -10.09 2.85 -0.57
N LYS A 138 -10.67 2.07 0.34
CA LYS A 138 -12.10 2.17 0.67
C LYS A 138 -12.46 3.54 1.23
N THR A 139 -11.68 4.03 2.20
CA THR A 139 -11.85 5.37 2.76
C THR A 139 -11.68 6.45 1.68
N LEU A 140 -10.64 6.34 0.84
CA LEU A 140 -10.41 7.26 -0.27
C LEU A 140 -11.60 7.33 -1.23
N VAL A 141 -12.14 6.19 -1.61
CA VAL A 141 -13.31 6.13 -2.51
C VAL A 141 -14.55 6.68 -1.83
N SER A 142 -14.77 6.40 -0.54
CA SER A 142 -15.87 6.97 0.24
C SER A 142 -15.79 8.50 0.28
N ASN A 143 -14.64 9.05 0.68
CA ASN A 143 -14.41 10.49 0.72
C ASN A 143 -14.60 11.13 -0.67
N TYR A 144 -14.10 10.48 -1.72
CA TYR A 144 -14.29 10.95 -3.09
C TYR A 144 -15.78 10.99 -3.49
N LEU A 145 -16.55 9.94 -3.20
CA LEU A 145 -17.97 9.87 -3.55
C LEU A 145 -18.78 10.89 -2.74
N THR A 146 -18.47 11.09 -1.47
CA THR A 146 -19.08 12.12 -0.64
C THR A 146 -18.90 13.51 -1.26
N LEU A 147 -17.68 13.84 -1.69
CA LEU A 147 -17.39 15.11 -2.37
C LEU A 147 -18.04 15.22 -3.77
N ALA A 148 -18.10 14.12 -4.51
CA ALA A 148 -18.61 14.12 -5.89
C ALA A 148 -20.13 14.14 -5.99
N GLU A 149 -20.83 13.54 -5.05
CA GLU A 149 -22.30 13.41 -5.06
C GLU A 149 -22.98 14.36 -4.08
N ASN A 150 -22.23 15.15 -3.27
CA ASN A 150 -22.75 15.98 -2.17
C ASN A 150 -23.68 15.18 -1.21
N VAL A 151 -23.39 13.91 -1.02
CA VAL A 151 -24.14 13.04 -0.12
C VAL A 151 -23.47 13.12 1.26
N GLU A 152 -24.28 13.23 2.32
CA GLU A 152 -23.76 13.10 3.68
C GLU A 152 -23.06 11.74 3.81
N ASP A 153 -21.94 11.73 4.50
CA ASP A 153 -21.07 10.56 4.68
C ASP A 153 -21.90 9.34 5.09
N SER A 154 -22.00 8.38 4.20
CA SER A 154 -22.69 7.11 4.45
C SER A 154 -21.88 6.17 5.36
N GLY A 155 -20.88 6.72 6.05
CA GLY A 155 -20.04 6.04 7.03
C GLY A 155 -19.69 4.62 6.60
N VAL A 156 -18.60 4.40 5.94
CA VAL A 156 -18.06 3.04 5.84
C VAL A 156 -17.64 2.66 7.26
N ASP A 157 -18.50 1.88 7.92
CA ASP A 157 -18.27 1.44 9.30
C ASP A 157 -16.97 0.62 9.33
N TYR A 158 -15.94 1.25 9.82
CA TYR A 158 -14.60 0.71 9.89
C TYR A 158 -14.38 0.15 11.28
N ASP A 159 -14.62 -1.15 11.43
CA ASP A 159 -14.30 -1.90 12.66
C ASP A 159 -12.78 -2.21 12.75
N ALA A 160 -11.94 -1.29 12.33
CA ALA A 160 -10.52 -1.37 12.59
C ALA A 160 -10.18 -0.54 13.81
N SER A 161 -10.00 -1.19 14.95
CA SER A 161 -9.44 -0.53 16.14
C SER A 161 -8.12 0.16 15.76
N SER A 162 -7.86 1.33 16.30
CA SER A 162 -6.64 2.13 16.06
C SER A 162 -5.35 1.33 16.30
N THR A 163 -5.40 0.30 17.13
CA THR A 163 -4.32 -0.65 17.39
C THR A 163 -4.01 -1.57 16.21
N GLN A 164 -4.96 -1.89 15.34
CA GLN A 164 -4.69 -2.71 14.14
C GLN A 164 -3.98 -1.93 13.02
N LYS A 165 -3.97 -0.60 13.10
CA LYS A 165 -3.31 0.28 12.12
C LYS A 165 -1.80 0.37 12.32
N SER A 166 -1.24 -0.01 13.49
CA SER A 166 0.17 0.16 13.84
C SER A 166 0.87 -1.07 14.44
N ASP A 167 0.16 -2.18 14.70
CA ASP A 167 0.73 -3.34 15.39
C ASP A 167 1.62 -4.19 14.46
N ASP A 168 2.83 -4.49 14.93
CA ASP A 168 3.72 -5.52 14.38
C ASP A 168 3.11 -6.91 14.62
N SER A 169 2.24 -7.33 13.70
CA SER A 169 1.55 -8.62 13.75
C SER A 169 2.53 -9.80 13.80
N PHE A 170 3.71 -9.64 13.19
CA PHE A 170 4.73 -10.69 13.21
C PHE A 170 5.29 -10.91 14.61
N SER A 171 5.67 -9.85 15.32
CA SER A 171 6.16 -9.97 16.70
C SER A 171 5.10 -10.52 17.66
N LYS A 172 3.83 -10.21 17.41
CA LYS A 172 2.69 -10.63 18.25
C LYS A 172 2.37 -12.13 18.11
N TYR A 173 2.49 -12.68 16.90
CA TYR A 173 2.09 -14.06 16.60
C TYR A 173 3.26 -15.03 16.41
N TYR A 174 4.49 -14.55 16.32
CA TYR A 174 5.67 -15.39 16.15
C TYR A 174 6.09 -16.04 17.48
N SER A 175 5.82 -17.33 17.62
CA SER A 175 6.09 -18.08 18.84
C SER A 175 7.55 -18.55 19.00
N GLY A 176 8.43 -18.25 18.05
CA GLY A 176 9.84 -18.66 18.06
C GLY A 176 10.09 -20.17 17.88
N LYS A 177 9.04 -20.97 17.81
CA LYS A 177 9.16 -22.43 17.60
C LYS A 177 9.29 -22.70 16.10
N ILE A 178 10.50 -22.83 15.61
CA ILE A 178 10.76 -23.36 14.27
C ILE A 178 10.47 -24.86 14.35
N SER A 179 9.39 -25.30 13.71
CA SER A 179 9.18 -26.73 13.46
C SER A 179 10.25 -27.19 12.46
N SER A 180 11.19 -28.00 12.93
CA SER A 180 12.29 -28.52 12.13
C SER A 180 11.88 -29.66 11.19
N LYS A 181 10.61 -29.92 10.99
CA LYS A 181 10.14 -30.82 9.96
C LYS A 181 10.26 -30.11 8.60
N GLN A 182 11.37 -30.38 7.95
CA GLN A 182 11.54 -30.10 6.53
C GLN A 182 10.59 -31.05 5.78
N GLU A 183 9.35 -30.62 5.59
CA GLU A 183 8.43 -31.28 4.68
C GLU A 183 9.00 -31.04 3.27
N ASN A 184 9.24 -32.13 2.53
CA ASN A 184 9.58 -32.06 1.10
C ASN A 184 8.34 -31.55 0.35
N ASN A 185 8.15 -30.23 0.37
CA ASN A 185 7.10 -29.60 -0.41
C ASN A 185 7.39 -29.81 -1.89
N PRO A 186 6.43 -30.27 -2.67
CA PRO A 186 6.60 -30.40 -4.10
C PRO A 186 6.94 -29.05 -4.73
N VAL A 187 7.85 -29.05 -5.69
CA VAL A 187 8.24 -27.83 -6.40
C VAL A 187 7.02 -27.30 -7.16
N ALA A 188 6.70 -26.02 -6.94
CA ALA A 188 5.60 -25.38 -7.65
C ALA A 188 5.79 -25.42 -9.18
N TYR A 189 4.69 -25.61 -9.90
CA TYR A 189 4.72 -25.57 -11.37
C TYR A 189 5.21 -24.21 -11.85
N LYS A 190 6.23 -24.21 -12.71
CA LYS A 190 6.74 -22.99 -13.31
C LYS A 190 6.09 -22.79 -14.67
N ILE A 191 5.35 -21.68 -14.81
CA ILE A 191 4.83 -21.27 -16.12
C ILE A 191 6.01 -20.98 -17.04
N VAL A 192 6.08 -21.69 -18.14
CA VAL A 192 7.08 -21.49 -19.20
C VAL A 192 6.45 -20.76 -20.39
N GLY A 193 7.22 -19.90 -21.04
CA GLY A 193 6.73 -19.17 -22.20
C GLY A 193 7.68 -18.06 -22.63
N ARG A 194 7.29 -17.34 -23.67
CA ARG A 194 8.05 -16.20 -24.16
C ARG A 194 7.81 -15.02 -23.23
N LYS A 195 8.88 -14.51 -22.60
CA LYS A 195 8.81 -13.34 -21.72
C LYS A 195 8.73 -12.06 -22.54
N TYR A 196 7.96 -11.08 -22.06
CA TYR A 196 8.03 -9.72 -22.56
C TYR A 196 9.35 -9.05 -22.10
N PRO A 197 9.82 -8.02 -22.83
CA PRO A 197 10.87 -7.14 -22.33
C PRO A 197 10.48 -6.53 -20.98
N ASP A 198 11.48 -6.20 -20.16
CA ASP A 198 11.28 -5.71 -18.77
C ASP A 198 10.49 -4.39 -18.69
N ASP A 199 10.39 -3.65 -19.80
CA ASP A 199 9.66 -2.39 -19.94
C ASP A 199 8.21 -2.56 -20.42
N LYS A 200 7.75 -3.81 -20.62
CA LYS A 200 6.39 -4.12 -21.09
C LYS A 200 5.63 -4.98 -20.11
N LEU A 201 4.44 -4.53 -19.78
CA LEU A 201 3.48 -5.26 -18.97
C LEU A 201 2.20 -5.49 -19.77
N LYS A 202 1.65 -6.69 -19.69
CA LYS A 202 0.30 -7.01 -20.18
C LYS A 202 -0.55 -7.41 -18.99
N VAL A 203 -1.63 -6.69 -18.78
CA VAL A 203 -2.62 -7.02 -17.76
C VAL A 203 -3.81 -7.71 -18.42
N ILE A 204 -4.24 -8.82 -17.84
CA ILE A 204 -5.44 -9.55 -18.26
C ILE A 204 -6.38 -9.54 -17.06
N ASN A 205 -7.55 -8.95 -17.23
CA ASN A 205 -8.61 -8.95 -16.23
C ASN A 205 -9.66 -9.97 -16.61
N GLY A 206 -10.17 -10.69 -15.61
CA GLY A 206 -11.25 -11.63 -15.78
C GLY A 206 -12.18 -11.59 -14.56
N MET A 207 -13.44 -11.85 -14.78
CA MET A 207 -14.42 -12.05 -13.71
C MET A 207 -14.87 -13.50 -13.71
N VAL A 208 -14.93 -14.09 -12.52
CA VAL A 208 -15.40 -15.45 -12.31
C VAL A 208 -16.45 -15.46 -11.22
N ASP A 209 -17.41 -16.39 -11.33
CA ASP A 209 -18.42 -16.59 -10.31
C ASP A 209 -17.76 -17.24 -9.08
N VAL A 210 -17.86 -16.57 -7.93
CA VAL A 210 -17.22 -17.02 -6.67
C VAL A 210 -17.72 -18.40 -6.25
N LYS A 211 -19.03 -18.68 -6.38
CA LYS A 211 -19.61 -19.97 -5.97
C LYS A 211 -19.03 -21.09 -6.82
N LYS A 212 -18.95 -20.90 -8.14
CA LYS A 212 -18.38 -21.91 -9.04
C LYS A 212 -16.91 -22.19 -8.74
N VAL A 213 -16.12 -21.15 -8.47
CA VAL A 213 -14.69 -21.35 -8.13
C VAL A 213 -14.55 -22.05 -6.78
N LEU A 214 -15.36 -21.72 -5.80
CA LEU A 214 -15.38 -22.42 -4.51
C LEU A 214 -15.79 -23.89 -4.65
N GLU A 215 -16.83 -24.19 -5.42
CA GLU A 215 -17.26 -25.56 -5.72
C GLU A 215 -16.14 -26.37 -6.38
N GLU A 216 -15.44 -25.77 -7.36
CA GLU A 216 -14.31 -26.43 -8.01
C GLU A 216 -13.15 -26.66 -7.04
N SER A 217 -12.77 -25.65 -6.24
CA SER A 217 -11.67 -25.79 -5.27
C SER A 217 -11.93 -26.90 -4.26
N HIS A 218 -13.18 -27.04 -3.80
CA HIS A 218 -13.58 -28.10 -2.87
C HIS A 218 -13.44 -29.51 -3.47
N LYS A 219 -13.64 -29.69 -4.79
CA LYS A 219 -13.42 -30.99 -5.46
C LYS A 219 -11.98 -31.45 -5.35
N TYR A 220 -11.04 -30.51 -5.25
CA TYR A 220 -9.60 -30.77 -5.10
C TYR A 220 -9.14 -30.70 -3.63
N ASN A 221 -10.09 -30.57 -2.68
CA ASN A 221 -9.79 -30.39 -1.27
C ASN A 221 -8.82 -29.22 -1.01
N ALA A 222 -8.94 -28.17 -1.81
CA ALA A 222 -8.09 -26.99 -1.78
C ALA A 222 -8.84 -25.75 -1.26
N THR A 223 -8.12 -24.83 -0.67
CA THR A 223 -8.66 -23.49 -0.40
C THR A 223 -8.73 -22.68 -1.69
N LEU A 224 -9.58 -21.65 -1.75
CA LEU A 224 -9.69 -20.76 -2.89
C LEU A 224 -8.32 -20.14 -3.28
N THR A 225 -7.50 -19.84 -2.28
CA THR A 225 -6.16 -19.24 -2.52
C THR A 225 -5.16 -20.26 -3.08
N ALA A 226 -5.31 -21.54 -2.74
CA ALA A 226 -4.42 -22.59 -3.21
C ALA A 226 -4.85 -23.17 -4.57
N PHE A 227 -6.13 -23.03 -4.93
CA PHE A 227 -6.71 -23.47 -6.20
C PHE A 227 -6.38 -22.49 -7.33
#